data_52e4ccfa966ddec4caef96d63f261d9e
#
_entry.id   52e4ccfa966ddec4caef96d63f261d9e
#
_cell.length_a   1.000
_cell.length_b   1.000
_cell.length_c   1.000
_cell.angle_alpha   90.00
_cell.angle_beta   90.00
_cell.angle_gamma   90.00
#
_symmetry.space_group_name_H-M   'P 1'
#
loop_
_entity.id
_entity.type
_entity.pdbx_description
1 polymer ?
#
loop_
_entity_poly.entity_id
_entity_poly.type
_entity_poly.pdbx_seq_one_letter_code
_entity_poly.pdbx_strand_id
1 'polypeptide(L)'
;HVDAVRCSTMHELKNRIDHENYQFLFVADVEYFIDQSYFDSLTAKMKVVVMANRDCDLQKIGPEVLLIYRPMHVFSVATILNGEKLQQDAYDERWHHDRFRVKGAKILAVDDSAMNLKVVSSLLSHYGITIDTALSGSEAIDKISDRSYDLVFMDHMMPEMDGVECMHRIHELPRFRERKIPIIALTANAIGGAREMLIREGFDDFVAKPIEKSAMERVLRKYLSMFIEKDTGEEQVTCETEESSGLSGQFKEGRKEFEAAG
;
A
#
# COMPACT_ATOMS: atom_id res chain seq x y z
N HIS A 1 -33.18 -5.65 5.12
CA HIS A 1 -33.35 -4.23 5.48
C HIS A 1 -32.51 -3.97 6.71
N VAL A 2 -31.71 -2.93 6.73
CA VAL A 2 -30.88 -2.53 7.87
C VAL A 2 -31.30 -1.14 8.28
N ASP A 3 -31.74 -1.00 9.51
CA ASP A 3 -32.06 0.30 10.09
C ASP A 3 -30.82 0.84 10.79
N ALA A 4 -30.36 2.01 10.41
CA ALA A 4 -29.19 2.65 10.97
C ALA A 4 -29.53 4.01 11.59
N VAL A 5 -29.01 4.25 12.77
CA VAL A 5 -29.18 5.51 13.50
C VAL A 5 -27.81 6.13 13.72
N ARG A 6 -27.69 7.42 13.48
CA ARG A 6 -26.48 8.19 13.74
C ARG A 6 -26.59 8.94 15.05
N CYS A 7 -25.59 8.82 15.90
CA CYS A 7 -25.42 9.63 17.09
C CYS A 7 -24.32 10.67 16.88
N SER A 8 -24.56 11.89 17.34
CA SER A 8 -23.63 13.01 17.19
C SER A 8 -22.85 13.29 18.49
N THR A 9 -23.28 12.75 19.62
CA THR A 9 -22.63 12.94 20.92
C THR A 9 -22.61 11.64 21.72
N MET A 10 -21.64 11.52 22.62
CA MET A 10 -21.55 10.37 23.55
C MET A 10 -22.77 10.29 24.49
N HIS A 11 -23.33 11.42 24.87
CA HIS A 11 -24.54 11.44 25.71
C HIS A 11 -25.75 10.84 24.98
N GLU A 12 -25.96 11.21 23.71
CA GLU A 12 -27.02 10.64 22.86
C GLU A 12 -26.80 9.14 22.66
N LEU A 13 -25.55 8.71 22.38
CA LEU A 13 -25.21 7.32 22.23
C LEU A 13 -25.54 6.50 23.48
N LYS A 14 -25.09 6.93 24.66
CA LYS A 14 -25.34 6.25 25.93
C LYS A 14 -26.85 6.15 26.21
N ASN A 15 -27.58 7.24 26.03
CA ASN A 15 -29.03 7.25 26.24
C ASN A 15 -29.76 6.28 25.30
N ARG A 16 -29.37 6.20 24.02
CA ARG A 16 -30.01 5.26 23.09
C ARG A 16 -29.69 3.80 23.41
N ILE A 17 -28.44 3.48 23.75
CA ILE A 17 -28.03 2.12 24.13
C ILE A 17 -28.75 1.63 25.39
N ASP A 18 -29.11 2.55 26.30
CA ASP A 18 -29.83 2.22 27.53
C ASP A 18 -31.30 1.93 27.29
N HIS A 19 -31.93 2.49 26.23
CA HIS A 19 -33.33 2.38 25.96
C HIS A 19 -33.70 1.50 24.74
N GLU A 20 -32.73 1.23 23.85
CA GLU A 20 -32.96 0.49 22.62
C GLU A 20 -31.91 -0.62 22.44
N ASN A 21 -32.28 -1.72 21.76
CA ASN A 21 -31.38 -2.82 21.49
C ASN A 21 -30.76 -2.68 20.11
N TYR A 22 -29.44 -2.65 20.04
CA TYR A 22 -28.67 -2.62 18.80
C TYR A 22 -27.83 -3.89 18.64
N GLN A 23 -27.69 -4.38 17.41
CA GLN A 23 -26.84 -5.53 17.12
C GLN A 23 -25.41 -5.11 16.85
N PHE A 24 -25.21 -3.94 16.26
CA PHE A 24 -23.91 -3.43 15.86
C PHE A 24 -23.76 -1.96 16.28
N LEU A 25 -22.56 -1.61 16.70
CA LEU A 25 -22.13 -0.23 16.92
C LEU A 25 -20.89 0.04 16.07
N PHE A 26 -20.98 1.00 15.16
CA PHE A 26 -19.83 1.50 14.40
C PHE A 26 -19.34 2.78 15.05
N VAL A 27 -18.07 2.79 15.48
CA VAL A 27 -17.43 3.92 16.14
C VAL A 27 -16.10 4.24 15.47
N ALA A 28 -15.75 5.52 15.32
CA ALA A 28 -14.43 5.87 14.81
C ALA A 28 -13.35 5.60 15.86
N ASP A 29 -12.13 5.35 15.41
CA ASP A 29 -10.97 5.08 16.26
C ASP A 29 -10.72 6.19 17.30
N VAL A 30 -10.85 7.45 16.88
CA VAL A 30 -10.68 8.60 17.77
C VAL A 30 -11.68 8.58 18.93
N GLU A 31 -12.96 8.37 18.63
CA GLU A 31 -14.02 8.29 19.64
C GLU A 31 -13.89 7.05 20.53
N TYR A 32 -13.49 5.92 19.94
CA TYR A 32 -13.23 4.69 20.70
C TYR A 32 -12.15 4.90 21.77
N PHE A 33 -11.03 5.53 21.41
CA PHE A 33 -9.94 5.76 22.37
C PHE A 33 -10.24 6.83 23.44
N ILE A 34 -11.24 7.67 23.24
CA ILE A 34 -11.68 8.64 24.27
C ILE A 34 -12.28 7.92 25.49
N ASP A 35 -13.07 6.85 25.28
CA ASP A 35 -13.71 6.09 26.37
C ASP A 35 -13.66 4.58 26.07
N GLN A 36 -12.46 4.06 25.87
CA GLN A 36 -12.23 2.68 25.46
C GLN A 36 -12.90 1.67 26.38
N SER A 37 -12.77 1.87 27.71
CA SER A 37 -13.36 0.97 28.72
C SER A 37 -14.88 0.83 28.55
N TYR A 38 -15.55 1.92 28.19
CA TYR A 38 -16.98 1.90 27.93
C TYR A 38 -17.31 1.06 26.69
N PHE A 39 -16.61 1.31 25.58
CA PHE A 39 -16.85 0.58 24.32
C PHE A 39 -16.50 -0.91 24.44
N ASP A 40 -15.43 -1.25 25.15
CA ASP A 40 -15.07 -2.65 25.43
C ASP A 40 -16.15 -3.35 26.26
N SER A 41 -16.77 -2.65 27.21
CA SER A 41 -17.88 -3.21 28.01
C SER A 41 -19.13 -3.51 27.17
N LEU A 42 -19.33 -2.82 26.06
CA LEU A 42 -20.48 -3.03 25.16
C LEU A 42 -20.36 -4.30 24.32
N THR A 43 -19.16 -4.87 24.16
CA THR A 43 -18.96 -6.12 23.40
C THR A 43 -19.76 -7.29 23.99
N ALA A 44 -20.08 -7.25 25.29
CA ALA A 44 -20.95 -8.23 25.94
C ALA A 44 -22.43 -8.14 25.50
N LYS A 45 -22.86 -6.98 24.95
CA LYS A 45 -24.25 -6.73 24.57
C LYS A 45 -24.46 -6.67 23.04
N MET A 46 -23.48 -6.17 22.32
CA MET A 46 -23.55 -5.93 20.88
C MET A 46 -22.18 -6.05 20.24
N LYS A 47 -22.13 -6.18 18.89
CA LYS A 47 -20.87 -6.17 18.16
C LYS A 47 -20.37 -4.72 17.99
N VAL A 48 -19.25 -4.41 18.62
CA VAL A 48 -18.57 -3.11 18.47
C VAL A 48 -17.59 -3.20 17.30
N VAL A 49 -17.72 -2.29 16.34
CA VAL A 49 -16.90 -2.20 15.13
C VAL A 49 -16.17 -0.88 15.13
N VAL A 50 -14.86 -0.91 15.26
CA VAL A 50 -14.02 0.29 15.17
C VAL A 50 -13.66 0.56 13.72
N MET A 51 -13.97 1.77 13.27
CA MET A 51 -13.63 2.29 11.95
C MET A 51 -12.29 3.01 12.05
N ALA A 52 -11.20 2.30 11.81
CA ALA A 52 -9.84 2.80 12.01
C ALA A 52 -9.23 3.43 10.76
N ASN A 53 -8.35 4.39 10.96
CA ASN A 53 -7.41 4.83 9.96
C ASN A 53 -6.23 3.85 9.90
N ARG A 54 -5.46 3.86 8.81
CA ARG A 54 -4.34 2.93 8.59
C ARG A 54 -3.17 3.11 9.57
N ASP A 55 -3.09 4.25 10.22
CA ASP A 55 -2.10 4.64 11.22
C ASP A 55 -2.56 4.37 12.68
N CYS A 56 -3.73 3.77 12.84
CA CYS A 56 -4.27 3.42 14.14
C CYS A 56 -3.42 2.35 14.83
N ASP A 57 -3.14 2.54 16.13
CA ASP A 57 -2.42 1.58 16.95
C ASP A 57 -3.33 0.41 17.34
N LEU A 58 -3.25 -0.67 16.57
CA LEU A 58 -4.10 -1.85 16.74
C LEU A 58 -3.87 -2.60 18.05
N GLN A 59 -2.68 -2.48 18.66
CA GLN A 59 -2.36 -3.17 19.92
C GLN A 59 -3.20 -2.66 21.09
N LYS A 60 -3.79 -1.47 20.93
CA LYS A 60 -4.65 -0.86 21.93
C LYS A 60 -6.13 -1.19 21.77
N ILE A 61 -6.53 -1.88 20.71
CA ILE A 61 -7.94 -2.24 20.48
C ILE A 61 -8.25 -3.54 21.21
N GLY A 62 -9.40 -3.59 21.90
CA GLY A 62 -9.84 -4.76 22.64
C GLY A 62 -10.03 -5.99 21.75
N PRO A 63 -9.74 -7.22 22.25
CA PRO A 63 -9.74 -8.44 21.46
C PRO A 63 -11.12 -8.86 20.91
N GLU A 64 -12.20 -8.39 21.53
CA GLU A 64 -13.58 -8.70 21.14
C GLU A 64 -14.18 -7.65 20.17
N VAL A 65 -13.41 -6.60 19.85
CA VAL A 65 -13.83 -5.51 18.99
C VAL A 65 -13.51 -5.86 17.54
N LEU A 66 -14.49 -5.68 16.66
CA LEU A 66 -14.30 -5.84 15.24
C LEU A 66 -13.65 -4.60 14.64
N LEU A 67 -12.77 -4.79 13.68
CA LEU A 67 -12.05 -3.70 13.02
C LEU A 67 -12.44 -3.59 11.55
N ILE A 68 -12.62 -2.36 11.08
CA ILE A 68 -12.77 -2.04 9.66
C ILE A 68 -11.95 -0.81 9.32
N TYR A 69 -11.22 -0.84 8.21
CA TYR A 69 -10.37 0.30 7.81
C TYR A 69 -11.14 1.31 6.95
N ARG A 70 -10.74 2.58 7.08
CA ARG A 70 -11.18 3.65 6.18
C ARG A 70 -10.26 3.74 4.95
N PRO A 71 -10.81 4.02 3.72
CA PRO A 71 -12.24 4.15 3.39
C PRO A 71 -12.99 2.82 3.49
N MET A 72 -14.21 2.86 4.03
CA MET A 72 -15.03 1.67 4.19
C MET A 72 -15.61 1.24 2.84
N HIS A 73 -15.47 -0.02 2.49
CA HIS A 73 -16.12 -0.61 1.34
C HIS A 73 -17.44 -1.26 1.75
N VAL A 74 -18.46 -1.09 0.91
CA VAL A 74 -19.80 -1.67 1.14
C VAL A 74 -19.72 -3.19 1.39
N PHE A 75 -18.82 -3.88 0.70
CA PHE A 75 -18.62 -5.32 0.87
C PHE A 75 -18.14 -5.68 2.29
N SER A 76 -17.18 -4.95 2.83
CA SER A 76 -16.67 -5.19 4.20
C SER A 76 -17.75 -4.97 5.26
N VAL A 77 -18.55 -3.92 5.08
CA VAL A 77 -19.71 -3.65 5.97
C VAL A 77 -20.75 -4.78 5.86
N ALA A 78 -21.08 -5.22 4.65
CA ALA A 78 -22.04 -6.31 4.42
C ALA A 78 -21.56 -7.63 5.05
N THR A 79 -20.28 -7.98 4.94
CA THR A 79 -19.67 -9.17 5.56
C THR A 79 -19.84 -9.16 7.08
N ILE A 80 -19.57 -7.99 7.72
CA ILE A 80 -19.78 -7.81 9.17
C ILE A 80 -21.25 -7.98 9.56
N LEU A 81 -22.16 -7.33 8.81
CA LEU A 81 -23.59 -7.38 9.10
C LEU A 81 -24.20 -8.78 8.92
N ASN A 82 -23.68 -9.57 7.99
CA ASN A 82 -24.06 -10.96 7.78
C ASN A 82 -23.52 -11.93 8.86
N GLY A 83 -22.71 -11.41 9.80
CA GLY A 83 -22.09 -12.25 10.84
C GLY A 83 -20.99 -13.15 10.31
N GLU A 84 -20.60 -12.99 9.07
CA GLU A 84 -19.43 -13.64 8.53
C GLU A 84 -18.20 -13.01 9.21
N LYS A 85 -17.29 -13.84 9.70
CA LYS A 85 -15.99 -13.33 10.10
C LYS A 85 -15.42 -12.69 8.84
N LEU A 86 -15.20 -11.39 8.85
CA LEU A 86 -14.18 -10.85 7.97
C LEU A 86 -13.02 -11.81 8.15
N GLN A 87 -12.55 -12.43 7.08
CA GLN A 87 -11.28 -13.14 7.13
C GLN A 87 -10.22 -12.06 7.40
N GLN A 88 -10.25 -11.54 8.63
CA GLN A 88 -9.25 -10.65 9.20
C GLN A 88 -7.86 -11.26 9.01
N ASP A 89 -7.78 -12.60 9.12
CA ASP A 89 -6.56 -13.37 8.87
C ASP A 89 -6.01 -13.22 7.44
N ALA A 90 -6.85 -12.88 6.46
CA ALA A 90 -6.37 -12.62 5.10
C ALA A 90 -5.98 -11.16 4.87
N TYR A 91 -6.45 -10.23 5.72
CA TYR A 91 -6.21 -8.78 5.55
C TYR A 91 -5.26 -8.20 6.61
N ASP A 92 -5.25 -8.70 7.87
CA ASP A 92 -4.56 -8.04 8.97
C ASP A 92 -3.21 -8.64 9.36
N GLU A 93 -3.06 -9.96 9.48
CA GLU A 93 -1.78 -10.51 9.95
C GLU A 93 -0.68 -10.55 8.89
N ARG A 94 -1.02 -10.54 7.61
CA ARG A 94 -0.02 -10.53 6.54
C ARG A 94 0.39 -9.14 6.07
N TRP A 95 -0.38 -8.09 6.39
CA TRP A 95 -0.17 -6.75 5.85
C TRP A 95 0.57 -5.79 6.78
N HIS A 96 0.55 -6.03 8.10
CA HIS A 96 1.19 -5.15 9.08
C HIS A 96 2.57 -5.60 9.57
N HIS A 97 2.95 -6.87 9.38
CA HIS A 97 4.26 -7.36 9.81
C HIS A 97 5.22 -7.77 8.70
N ASP A 98 4.79 -7.85 7.46
CA ASP A 98 5.68 -8.19 6.35
C ASP A 98 6.00 -6.94 5.51
N ARG A 99 6.84 -6.06 6.06
CA ARG A 99 7.62 -5.19 5.18
C ARG A 99 8.43 -6.12 4.31
N PHE A 100 8.09 -6.18 3.03
CA PHE A 100 8.87 -6.94 2.09
C PHE A 100 9.60 -6.01 1.15
N ARG A 101 10.75 -6.42 0.72
CA ARG A 101 11.52 -5.78 -0.35
C ARG A 101 11.55 -6.69 -1.54
N VAL A 102 11.56 -6.11 -2.71
CA VAL A 102 11.72 -6.84 -3.97
C VAL A 102 13.09 -6.53 -4.50
N LYS A 103 14.00 -7.50 -4.44
CA LYS A 103 15.41 -7.29 -4.77
C LYS A 103 15.75 -7.88 -6.13
N GLY A 104 16.32 -7.03 -6.98
CA GLY A 104 16.84 -7.45 -8.27
C GLY A 104 15.82 -7.59 -9.39
N ALA A 105 14.52 -7.41 -9.13
CA ALA A 105 13.50 -7.40 -10.17
C ALA A 105 13.60 -6.12 -11.01
N LYS A 106 13.44 -6.28 -12.31
CA LYS A 106 13.41 -5.19 -13.30
C LYS A 106 11.98 -4.99 -13.78
N ILE A 107 11.45 -3.80 -13.56
CA ILE A 107 10.06 -3.45 -13.90
C ILE A 107 10.08 -2.33 -14.93
N LEU A 108 9.17 -2.43 -15.91
CA LEU A 108 8.87 -1.35 -16.84
C LEU A 108 7.47 -0.80 -16.54
N ALA A 109 7.32 0.51 -16.44
CA ALA A 109 6.03 1.18 -16.37
C ALA A 109 5.82 2.02 -17.63
N VAL A 110 4.65 1.85 -18.24
CA VAL A 110 4.27 2.50 -19.51
C VAL A 110 3.00 3.30 -19.28
N ASP A 111 3.05 4.60 -19.53
CA ASP A 111 1.91 5.52 -19.39
C ASP A 111 2.26 6.81 -20.15
N ASP A 112 1.35 7.39 -20.91
CA ASP A 112 1.58 8.63 -21.66
C ASP A 112 1.72 9.87 -20.75
N SER A 113 1.33 9.74 -19.49
CA SER A 113 1.44 10.77 -18.46
C SER A 113 2.69 10.58 -17.59
N ALA A 114 3.65 11.49 -17.73
CA ALA A 114 4.83 11.52 -16.84
C ALA A 114 4.46 11.62 -15.35
N MET A 115 3.29 12.20 -15.02
CA MET A 115 2.80 12.28 -13.64
C MET A 115 2.39 10.90 -13.14
N ASN A 116 1.66 10.11 -13.93
CA ASN A 116 1.28 8.75 -13.58
C ASN A 116 2.50 7.86 -13.38
N LEU A 117 3.51 7.98 -14.25
CA LEU A 117 4.78 7.28 -14.09
C LEU A 117 5.50 7.63 -12.79
N LYS A 118 5.48 8.92 -12.38
CA LYS A 118 6.03 9.33 -11.08
C LYS A 118 5.28 8.70 -9.90
N VAL A 119 3.95 8.59 -9.97
CA VAL A 119 3.15 7.93 -8.92
C VAL A 119 3.53 6.45 -8.81
N VAL A 120 3.57 5.73 -9.94
CA VAL A 120 3.99 4.32 -9.96
C VAL A 120 5.41 4.16 -9.42
N SER A 121 6.35 5.01 -9.86
CA SER A 121 7.75 4.98 -9.40
C SER A 121 7.84 5.21 -7.90
N SER A 122 7.12 6.19 -7.38
CA SER A 122 7.09 6.49 -5.94
C SER A 122 6.52 5.33 -5.12
N LEU A 123 5.43 4.72 -5.57
CA LEU A 123 4.85 3.55 -4.90
C LEU A 123 5.82 2.37 -4.89
N LEU A 124 6.49 2.08 -6.01
CA LEU A 124 7.40 0.95 -6.14
C LEU A 124 8.73 1.17 -5.38
N SER A 125 9.19 2.42 -5.24
CA SER A 125 10.40 2.74 -4.47
C SER A 125 10.33 2.32 -3.01
N HIS A 126 9.13 2.30 -2.41
CA HIS A 126 8.92 1.82 -1.04
C HIS A 126 9.27 0.33 -0.85
N TYR A 127 9.29 -0.44 -1.93
CA TYR A 127 9.66 -1.85 -1.94
C TYR A 127 11.11 -2.09 -2.37
N GLY A 128 11.91 -1.02 -2.52
CA GLY A 128 13.29 -1.12 -2.99
C GLY A 128 13.42 -1.41 -4.49
N ILE A 129 12.36 -1.17 -5.27
CA ILE A 129 12.32 -1.41 -6.71
C ILE A 129 12.72 -0.14 -7.46
N THR A 130 13.69 -0.27 -8.35
CA THR A 130 13.99 0.74 -9.38
C THR A 130 13.30 0.34 -10.66
N ILE A 131 12.57 1.27 -11.28
CA ILE A 131 11.83 1.01 -12.50
C ILE A 131 12.38 1.80 -13.68
N ASP A 132 12.27 1.20 -14.86
CA ASP A 132 12.34 1.92 -16.13
C ASP A 132 10.93 2.42 -16.48
N THR A 133 10.85 3.55 -17.17
CA THR A 133 9.57 4.15 -17.58
C THR A 133 9.56 4.37 -19.09
N ALA A 134 8.40 4.28 -19.71
CA ALA A 134 8.18 4.61 -21.12
C ALA A 134 6.93 5.49 -21.25
N LEU A 135 7.01 6.54 -22.09
CA LEU A 135 5.92 7.49 -22.30
C LEU A 135 5.01 7.10 -23.47
N SER A 136 5.31 6.00 -24.16
CA SER A 136 4.50 5.49 -25.28
C SER A 136 4.65 4.00 -25.46
N GLY A 137 3.72 3.38 -26.19
CA GLY A 137 3.81 1.97 -26.58
C GLY A 137 5.03 1.68 -27.44
N SER A 138 5.41 2.58 -28.35
CA SER A 138 6.61 2.42 -29.17
C SER A 138 7.88 2.38 -28.34
N GLU A 139 8.04 3.31 -27.40
CA GLU A 139 9.18 3.32 -26.48
C GLU A 139 9.24 2.06 -25.61
N ALA A 140 8.07 1.55 -25.18
CA ALA A 140 7.99 0.31 -24.42
C ALA A 140 8.48 -0.89 -25.23
N ILE A 141 8.07 -1.02 -26.51
CA ILE A 141 8.49 -2.08 -27.42
C ILE A 141 10.00 -2.03 -27.63
N ASP A 142 10.57 -0.86 -27.87
CA ASP A 142 12.02 -0.68 -28.05
C ASP A 142 12.78 -1.12 -26.78
N LYS A 143 12.34 -0.69 -25.62
CA LYS A 143 12.95 -1.07 -24.34
C LYS A 143 12.87 -2.58 -24.06
N ILE A 144 11.74 -3.21 -24.35
CA ILE A 144 11.58 -4.67 -24.17
C ILE A 144 12.40 -5.46 -25.19
N SER A 145 12.62 -4.91 -26.40
CA SER A 145 13.50 -5.52 -27.40
C SER A 145 14.95 -5.51 -26.95
N ASP A 146 15.41 -4.44 -26.31
CA ASP A 146 16.79 -4.26 -25.90
C ASP A 146 17.12 -4.85 -24.54
N ARG A 147 16.14 -4.85 -23.60
CA ARG A 147 16.34 -5.21 -22.20
C ARG A 147 15.34 -6.27 -21.74
N SER A 148 15.72 -7.00 -20.69
CA SER A 148 14.83 -7.97 -20.03
C SER A 148 14.15 -7.33 -18.84
N TYR A 149 12.84 -7.55 -18.70
CA TYR A 149 12.03 -7.15 -17.57
C TYR A 149 11.39 -8.37 -16.93
N ASP A 150 11.01 -8.24 -15.65
CA ASP A 150 10.33 -9.29 -14.87
C ASP A 150 8.83 -9.01 -14.74
N LEU A 151 8.41 -7.76 -14.95
CA LEU A 151 7.03 -7.30 -14.93
C LEU A 151 6.89 -6.02 -15.74
N VAL A 152 5.74 -5.86 -16.41
CA VAL A 152 5.36 -4.62 -17.11
C VAL A 152 4.04 -4.11 -16.56
N PHE A 153 4.00 -2.85 -16.13
CA PHE A 153 2.76 -2.11 -15.93
C PHE A 153 2.46 -1.30 -17.18
N MET A 154 1.28 -1.47 -17.77
CA MET A 154 0.90 -0.89 -19.05
C MET A 154 -0.39 -0.10 -18.90
N ASP A 155 -0.36 1.20 -19.19
CA ASP A 155 -1.62 1.96 -19.31
C ASP A 155 -2.46 1.39 -20.44
N HIS A 156 -3.73 1.15 -20.14
CA HIS A 156 -4.68 0.65 -21.13
C HIS A 156 -5.00 1.69 -22.21
N MET A 157 -5.06 2.98 -21.86
CA MET A 157 -5.47 4.07 -22.74
C MET A 157 -4.30 5.03 -23.00
N MET A 158 -3.64 4.88 -24.12
CA MET A 158 -2.58 5.77 -24.57
C MET A 158 -2.88 6.27 -25.98
N PRO A 159 -2.42 7.48 -26.36
CA PRO A 159 -2.53 7.98 -27.72
C PRO A 159 -1.64 7.16 -28.68
N GLU A 160 -1.99 7.19 -29.97
CA GLU A 160 -1.31 6.53 -31.09
C GLU A 160 -1.34 5.00 -31.06
N MET A 161 -0.96 4.39 -29.94
CA MET A 161 -0.95 2.95 -29.70
C MET A 161 -1.46 2.69 -28.31
N ASP A 162 -2.65 2.10 -28.18
CA ASP A 162 -3.21 1.74 -26.88
C ASP A 162 -2.48 0.55 -26.24
N GLY A 163 -2.79 0.30 -24.96
CA GLY A 163 -2.11 -0.75 -24.21
C GLY A 163 -2.37 -2.15 -24.74
N VAL A 164 -3.53 -2.40 -25.36
CA VAL A 164 -3.87 -3.69 -25.98
C VAL A 164 -3.03 -3.94 -27.20
N GLU A 165 -2.97 -2.97 -28.11
CA GLU A 165 -2.14 -3.06 -29.32
C GLU A 165 -0.66 -3.20 -28.95
N CYS A 166 -0.19 -2.40 -27.98
CA CYS A 166 1.20 -2.49 -27.50
C CYS A 166 1.52 -3.88 -26.95
N MET A 167 0.66 -4.44 -26.11
CA MET A 167 0.80 -5.78 -25.57
C MET A 167 0.85 -6.84 -26.66
N HIS A 168 -0.04 -6.78 -27.66
CA HIS A 168 -0.03 -7.72 -28.78
C HIS A 168 1.29 -7.68 -29.54
N ARG A 169 1.82 -6.48 -29.83
CA ARG A 169 3.13 -6.31 -30.49
C ARG A 169 4.28 -6.83 -29.64
N ILE A 170 4.22 -6.65 -28.30
CA ILE A 170 5.21 -7.23 -27.38
C ILE A 170 5.16 -8.76 -27.44
N HIS A 171 3.98 -9.37 -27.51
CA HIS A 171 3.82 -10.83 -27.61
C HIS A 171 4.43 -11.41 -28.92
N GLU A 172 4.55 -10.61 -29.97
CA GLU A 172 5.18 -11.02 -31.22
C GLU A 172 6.71 -10.99 -31.18
N LEU A 173 7.30 -10.29 -30.19
CA LEU A 173 8.76 -10.19 -30.06
C LEU A 173 9.40 -11.56 -29.78
N PRO A 174 10.53 -11.89 -30.45
CA PRO A 174 11.23 -13.15 -30.20
C PRO A 174 11.57 -13.38 -28.73
N ARG A 175 12.04 -12.35 -28.03
CA ARG A 175 12.35 -12.41 -26.59
C ARG A 175 11.17 -12.77 -25.71
N PHE A 176 9.97 -12.30 -26.05
CA PHE A 176 8.76 -12.63 -25.28
C PHE A 176 8.37 -14.09 -25.45
N ARG A 177 8.62 -14.67 -26.63
CA ARG A 177 8.39 -16.11 -26.89
C ARG A 177 9.32 -17.00 -26.10
N GLU A 178 10.56 -16.55 -25.83
CA GLU A 178 11.53 -17.27 -25.02
C GLU A 178 11.21 -17.17 -23.52
N ARG A 179 10.76 -16.00 -23.07
CA ARG A 179 10.42 -15.73 -21.68
C ARG A 179 9.18 -14.85 -21.59
N LYS A 180 8.05 -15.43 -21.18
CA LYS A 180 6.83 -14.67 -20.90
C LYS A 180 7.05 -13.70 -19.75
N ILE A 181 6.77 -12.42 -20.00
CA ILE A 181 6.84 -11.35 -19.02
C ILE A 181 5.39 -11.00 -18.65
N PRO A 182 4.99 -11.04 -17.35
CA PRO A 182 3.66 -10.61 -16.95
C PRO A 182 3.40 -9.16 -17.34
N ILE A 183 2.29 -8.89 -18.02
CA ILE A 183 1.85 -7.54 -18.40
C ILE A 183 0.56 -7.22 -17.67
N ILE A 184 0.62 -6.20 -16.81
CA ILE A 184 -0.45 -5.78 -15.90
C ILE A 184 -1.06 -4.49 -16.41
N ALA A 185 -2.34 -4.50 -16.74
CA ALA A 185 -3.03 -3.30 -17.22
C ALA A 185 -3.24 -2.28 -16.08
N LEU A 186 -2.95 -1.01 -16.34
CA LEU A 186 -3.38 0.12 -15.53
C LEU A 186 -4.64 0.71 -16.18
N THR A 187 -5.78 0.77 -15.47
CA THR A 187 -7.04 1.18 -16.09
C THR A 187 -7.85 2.12 -15.22
N ALA A 188 -8.42 3.16 -15.81
CA ALA A 188 -9.38 4.04 -15.15
C ALA A 188 -10.75 3.37 -14.95
N ASN A 189 -11.05 2.31 -15.68
CA ASN A 189 -12.34 1.62 -15.62
C ASN A 189 -12.14 0.20 -15.05
N ALA A 190 -12.46 0.04 -13.77
CA ALA A 190 -12.42 -1.27 -13.09
C ALA A 190 -13.82 -1.84 -12.83
N ILE A 191 -14.89 -1.18 -13.32
CA ILE A 191 -16.28 -1.50 -13.01
C ILE A 191 -16.86 -2.39 -14.12
N GLY A 192 -17.59 -3.45 -13.72
CA GLY A 192 -18.52 -4.18 -14.58
C GLY A 192 -17.94 -4.79 -15.85
N GLY A 193 -17.18 -5.89 -15.75
CA GLY A 193 -16.73 -6.67 -16.91
C GLY A 193 -15.40 -6.19 -17.54
N ALA A 194 -14.83 -5.08 -17.08
CA ALA A 194 -13.54 -4.60 -17.57
C ALA A 194 -12.40 -5.59 -17.28
N ARG A 195 -12.46 -6.27 -16.14
CA ARG A 195 -11.50 -7.32 -15.80
C ARG A 195 -11.52 -8.46 -16.81
N GLU A 196 -12.69 -9.01 -17.07
CA GLU A 196 -12.88 -10.11 -18.01
C GLU A 196 -12.46 -9.73 -19.43
N MET A 197 -12.70 -8.47 -19.80
CA MET A 197 -12.26 -7.93 -21.09
C MET A 197 -10.72 -7.89 -21.18
N LEU A 198 -10.03 -7.27 -20.23
CA LEU A 198 -8.57 -7.14 -20.22
C LEU A 198 -7.86 -8.51 -20.19
N ILE A 199 -8.36 -9.45 -19.40
CA ILE A 199 -7.82 -10.82 -19.37
C ILE A 199 -8.07 -11.53 -20.72
N ARG A 200 -9.24 -11.31 -21.34
CA ARG A 200 -9.56 -11.89 -22.65
C ARG A 200 -8.69 -11.31 -23.77
N GLU A 201 -8.35 -10.03 -23.69
CA GLU A 201 -7.42 -9.37 -24.60
C GLU A 201 -5.97 -9.89 -24.46
N GLY A 202 -5.61 -10.48 -23.30
CA GLY A 202 -4.31 -11.12 -23.09
C GLY A 202 -3.46 -10.53 -21.98
N PHE A 203 -3.96 -9.56 -21.21
CA PHE A 203 -3.28 -9.10 -19.99
C PHE A 203 -3.31 -10.19 -18.91
N ASP A 204 -2.25 -10.27 -18.11
CA ASP A 204 -2.16 -11.26 -17.02
C ASP A 204 -2.95 -10.83 -15.78
N ASP A 205 -3.09 -9.53 -15.54
CA ASP A 205 -3.86 -8.94 -14.43
C ASP A 205 -4.11 -7.44 -14.72
N PHE A 206 -4.76 -6.76 -13.76
CA PHE A 206 -5.00 -5.32 -13.84
C PHE A 206 -4.89 -4.65 -12.48
N VAL A 207 -4.66 -3.33 -12.51
CA VAL A 207 -4.73 -2.41 -11.38
C VAL A 207 -5.58 -1.21 -11.77
N ALA A 208 -6.58 -0.90 -10.94
CA ALA A 208 -7.43 0.27 -11.15
C ALA A 208 -6.69 1.57 -10.82
N LYS A 209 -6.94 2.62 -11.60
CA LYS A 209 -6.58 3.99 -11.26
C LYS A 209 -7.74 4.66 -10.48
N PRO A 210 -7.51 5.36 -9.37
CA PRO A 210 -6.20 5.68 -8.79
C PRO A 210 -5.51 4.44 -8.20
N ILE A 211 -4.19 4.35 -8.40
CA ILE A 211 -3.40 3.18 -8.00
C ILE A 211 -3.30 3.12 -6.48
N GLU A 212 -3.94 2.14 -5.88
CA GLU A 212 -3.86 1.88 -4.45
C GLU A 212 -2.66 1.00 -4.09
N LYS A 213 -2.05 1.27 -2.93
CA LYS A 213 -0.92 0.50 -2.41
C LYS A 213 -1.24 -1.00 -2.32
N SER A 214 -2.42 -1.34 -1.81
CA SER A 214 -2.91 -2.72 -1.66
C SER A 214 -2.98 -3.47 -2.98
N ALA A 215 -3.48 -2.81 -4.03
CA ALA A 215 -3.58 -3.41 -5.37
C ALA A 215 -2.18 -3.64 -5.97
N MET A 216 -1.25 -2.70 -5.77
CA MET A 216 0.14 -2.84 -6.19
C MET A 216 0.82 -4.00 -5.46
N GLU A 217 0.71 -4.08 -4.14
CA GLU A 217 1.29 -5.16 -3.34
C GLU A 217 0.77 -6.54 -3.76
N ARG A 218 -0.53 -6.68 -4.02
CA ARG A 218 -1.13 -7.91 -4.53
C ARG A 218 -0.43 -8.38 -5.81
N VAL A 219 -0.19 -7.47 -6.74
CA VAL A 219 0.51 -7.77 -8.02
C VAL A 219 1.97 -8.16 -7.76
N LEU A 220 2.69 -7.40 -6.94
CA LEU A 220 4.09 -7.69 -6.62
C LEU A 220 4.24 -9.08 -5.98
N ARG A 221 3.40 -9.41 -5.00
CA ARG A 221 3.42 -10.73 -4.34
C ARG A 221 3.08 -11.86 -5.31
N LYS A 222 2.12 -11.66 -6.21
CA LYS A 222 1.68 -12.68 -7.16
C LYS A 222 2.74 -12.98 -8.23
N TYR A 223 3.33 -11.96 -8.80
CA TYR A 223 4.19 -12.10 -9.97
C TYR A 223 5.69 -12.02 -9.69
N LEU A 224 6.09 -11.40 -8.57
CA LEU A 224 7.49 -11.24 -8.19
C LEU A 224 7.85 -11.97 -6.89
N SER A 225 7.11 -13.02 -6.53
CA SER A 225 7.31 -13.79 -5.29
C SER A 225 8.74 -14.30 -5.11
N MET A 226 9.43 -14.66 -6.20
CA MET A 226 10.81 -15.13 -6.18
C MET A 226 11.84 -14.03 -5.85
N PHE A 227 11.47 -12.78 -5.97
CA PHE A 227 12.31 -11.61 -5.68
C PHE A 227 12.00 -11.00 -4.30
N ILE A 228 11.04 -11.56 -3.56
CA ILE A 228 10.61 -11.03 -2.27
C ILE A 228 11.54 -11.51 -1.17
N GLU A 229 12.17 -10.55 -0.49
CA GLU A 229 12.88 -10.77 0.77
C GLU A 229 12.03 -10.20 1.92
N LYS A 230 11.91 -10.98 3.02
CA LYS A 230 11.27 -10.47 4.23
C LYS A 230 12.20 -9.42 4.86
N ASP A 231 11.67 -8.25 5.14
CA ASP A 231 12.41 -7.20 5.84
C ASP A 231 12.48 -7.59 7.32
N THR A 232 13.57 -8.24 7.74
CA THR A 232 13.78 -8.71 9.11
C THR A 232 14.13 -7.58 10.09
N GLY A 233 14.03 -6.31 9.66
CA GLY A 233 14.12 -5.16 10.57
C GLY A 233 15.50 -4.90 11.20
N GLU A 234 16.55 -5.57 10.78
CA GLU A 234 17.93 -5.25 11.17
C GLU A 234 18.48 -4.15 10.24
N GLU A 235 18.15 -2.91 10.52
CA GLU A 235 18.96 -1.80 10.05
C GLU A 235 20.32 -1.91 10.72
N GLN A 236 21.32 -2.41 9.99
CA GLN A 236 22.71 -2.15 10.32
C GLN A 236 22.91 -0.64 10.20
N VAL A 237 22.86 0.03 11.35
CA VAL A 237 23.44 1.36 11.51
C VAL A 237 24.95 1.17 11.34
N THR A 238 25.43 1.24 10.10
CA THR A 238 26.83 1.47 9.83
C THR A 238 27.16 2.87 10.26
N CYS A 239 27.56 3.00 11.51
CA CYS A 239 28.25 4.18 11.99
C CYS A 239 29.62 4.18 11.29
N GLU A 240 29.73 4.92 10.20
CA GLU A 240 31.04 5.26 9.65
C GLU A 240 31.72 6.19 10.67
N THR A 241 32.52 5.60 11.53
CA THR A 241 33.54 6.33 12.29
C THR A 241 34.60 6.74 11.28
N GLU A 242 34.57 8.00 10.89
CA GLU A 242 35.73 8.65 10.26
C GLU A 242 36.89 8.63 11.26
N GLU A 243 37.78 7.67 11.11
CA GLU A 243 39.13 7.73 11.68
C GLU A 243 39.91 8.85 10.95
N SER A 244 39.90 10.02 11.54
CA SER A 244 40.89 11.03 11.19
C SER A 244 42.20 10.68 11.86
N SER A 245 43.08 10.02 11.09
CA SER A 245 44.48 9.82 11.43
C SER A 245 45.20 11.16 11.60
N GLY A 246 45.85 11.28 12.72
CA GLY A 246 46.97 11.99 13.19
C GLY A 246 47.54 13.18 12.42
N LEU A 247 47.68 14.26 13.17
CA LEU A 247 48.84 15.13 13.08
C LEU A 247 49.15 15.70 14.46
N SER A 248 50.20 15.15 15.06
CA SER A 248 50.90 15.70 16.21
C SER A 248 51.50 17.05 15.87
N GLY A 249 51.21 18.07 16.62
CA GLY A 249 51.84 19.38 16.51
C GLY A 249 51.72 20.11 17.82
N GLN A 250 52.79 20.07 18.59
CA GLN A 250 53.05 20.89 19.80
C GLN A 250 52.75 22.35 19.56
N PHE A 251 52.07 22.98 20.47
CA PHE A 251 52.37 24.36 20.83
C PHE A 251 52.06 24.63 22.31
N LYS A 252 53.05 25.28 22.91
CA LYS A 252 53.27 25.66 24.29
C LYS A 252 52.28 26.69 24.81
N GLU A 253 52.15 26.66 26.14
CA GLU A 253 51.77 27.67 27.11
C GLU A 253 51.71 29.12 26.65
N GLY A 254 50.68 29.80 27.09
CA GLY A 254 50.59 31.25 27.10
C GLY A 254 49.47 31.71 28.02
N ARG A 255 49.72 31.65 29.33
CA ARG A 255 48.97 32.37 30.41
C ARG A 255 49.11 33.88 30.15
N LYS A 256 48.00 34.59 30.14
CA LYS A 256 47.96 35.99 30.73
C LYS A 256 46.53 36.38 31.00
N GLU A 257 46.35 36.68 32.29
CA GLU A 257 45.32 37.46 32.90
C GLU A 257 45.14 38.82 32.20
N PHE A 258 43.91 39.31 32.15
CA PHE A 258 43.62 40.72 32.33
C PHE A 258 42.25 40.93 32.94
N GLU A 259 42.32 41.58 34.12
CA GLU A 259 41.18 42.07 34.93
C GLU A 259 40.47 43.23 34.21
N ALA A 260 39.19 43.33 34.64
CA ALA A 260 38.38 44.50 34.95
C ALA A 260 38.53 45.82 34.14
N ALA A 261 37.44 46.32 33.70
CA ALA A 261 36.85 47.59 34.09
C ALA A 261 35.86 48.12 33.05
N GLY A 262 34.73 48.56 33.55
CA GLY A 262 33.77 49.38 32.78
C GLY A 262 32.33 48.89 32.85
#